data_586947f434179fc80aa8460dc36e576a
#
_entry.id   586947f434179fc80aa8460dc36e576a
#
_cell.length_a   1.000
_cell.length_b   1.000
_cell.length_c   1.000
_cell.angle_alpha   90.00
_cell.angle_beta   90.00
_cell.angle_gamma   90.00
#
_symmetry.space_group_name_H-M   'P 1'
#
loop_
_entity.id
_entity.type
_entity.pdbx_description
1 polymer ?
#
loop_
_entity_poly.entity_id
_entity_poly.type
_entity_poly.pdbx_seq_one_letter_code
_entity_poly.pdbx_strand_id
1 'polypeptide(L)'
;MLLIIIVLITLAILLRPVYHEPKVFKKLITSEECDHIVGEASESLTPSTVSVNGVMDINVRKSDTAWLSTDDPVILSVIEKCVSKTDRNIKNCEKLQVLKYTPGGFYKPHQDCLENDKNQRMYTCIIALTDDYEGGATVFPNLNKKYKMSKGDVLFFNTLNDWGYITPRALHGGEPVTKGEKWICNVWVRTFPY
;
A
#
# COMPACT_ATOMS: atom_id res chain seq x y z
N MET A 1 -40.53 -6.86 24.76
CA MET A 1 -39.15 -7.45 24.83
C MET A 1 -38.61 -7.83 23.44
N LEU A 2 -39.29 -8.67 22.67
CA LEU A 2 -38.83 -9.10 21.33
C LEU A 2 -38.57 -7.92 20.34
N LEU A 3 -39.50 -6.95 20.29
CA LEU A 3 -39.39 -5.77 19.43
C LEU A 3 -38.14 -4.92 19.76
N ILE A 4 -37.84 -4.74 21.05
CA ILE A 4 -36.66 -4.00 21.52
C ILE A 4 -35.35 -4.72 21.07
N ILE A 5 -35.33 -6.05 21.19
CA ILE A 5 -34.19 -6.88 20.76
C ILE A 5 -33.99 -6.75 19.25
N ILE A 6 -35.05 -6.82 18.45
CA ILE A 6 -34.99 -6.65 16.99
C ILE A 6 -34.46 -5.25 16.63
N VAL A 7 -34.96 -4.20 17.28
CA VAL A 7 -34.49 -2.82 17.05
C VAL A 7 -33.01 -2.69 17.40
N LEU A 8 -32.55 -3.23 18.52
CA LEU A 8 -31.16 -3.18 18.94
C LEU A 8 -30.25 -3.96 17.98
N ILE A 9 -30.65 -5.13 17.50
CA ILE A 9 -29.91 -5.91 16.51
C ILE A 9 -29.85 -5.15 15.19
N THR A 10 -30.95 -4.58 14.72
CA THR A 10 -31.00 -3.79 13.50
C THR A 10 -30.09 -2.55 13.61
N LEU A 11 -30.13 -1.86 14.74
CA LEU A 11 -29.25 -0.71 15.00
C LEU A 11 -27.79 -1.12 15.02
N ALA A 12 -27.43 -2.23 15.66
CA ALA A 12 -26.06 -2.75 15.70
C ALA A 12 -25.55 -3.16 14.31
N ILE A 13 -26.42 -3.67 13.44
CA ILE A 13 -26.08 -4.00 12.05
C ILE A 13 -25.87 -2.72 11.24
N LEU A 14 -26.73 -1.72 11.40
CA LEU A 14 -26.65 -0.44 10.68
C LEU A 14 -25.46 0.43 11.13
N LEU A 15 -25.08 0.34 12.40
CA LEU A 15 -23.98 1.11 12.99
C LEU A 15 -22.62 0.38 12.98
N ARG A 16 -22.50 -0.77 12.29
CA ARG A 16 -21.18 -1.43 12.18
C ARG A 16 -20.25 -0.66 11.26
N PRO A 17 -18.94 -0.58 11.59
CA PRO A 17 -17.98 0.07 10.72
C PRO A 17 -17.87 -0.65 9.38
N VAL A 18 -17.86 0.11 8.30
CA VAL A 18 -17.71 -0.40 6.94
C VAL A 18 -16.23 -0.33 6.53
N TYR A 19 -15.77 -1.31 5.80
CA TYR A 19 -14.48 -1.30 5.14
C TYR A 19 -14.68 -1.31 3.63
N HIS A 20 -14.08 -0.34 2.95
CA HIS A 20 -14.10 -0.26 1.49
C HIS A 20 -13.01 -1.15 0.91
N GLU A 21 -13.40 -2.09 0.06
CA GLU A 21 -12.48 -3.05 -0.55
C GLU A 21 -11.46 -2.40 -1.47
N PRO A 22 -10.27 -3.01 -1.61
CA PRO A 22 -9.23 -2.51 -2.51
C PRO A 22 -9.72 -2.37 -3.95
N LYS A 23 -9.27 -1.31 -4.64
CA LYS A 23 -9.60 -0.99 -6.03
C LYS A 23 -8.32 -0.88 -6.86
N VAL A 24 -8.37 -1.34 -8.11
CA VAL A 24 -7.26 -1.14 -9.06
C VAL A 24 -7.66 -0.06 -10.06
N PHE A 25 -6.83 0.99 -10.11
CA PHE A 25 -6.88 2.00 -11.17
C PHE A 25 -5.90 1.59 -12.26
N LYS A 26 -6.44 1.21 -13.42
CA LYS A 26 -5.64 0.74 -14.55
C LYS A 26 -4.89 1.88 -15.22
N LYS A 27 -3.57 1.67 -15.45
CA LYS A 27 -2.72 2.62 -16.19
C LYS A 27 -2.83 4.07 -15.71
N LEU A 28 -2.98 4.26 -14.39
CA LEU A 28 -3.02 5.60 -13.79
C LEU A 28 -1.66 6.31 -13.91
N ILE A 29 -0.59 5.54 -13.86
CA ILE A 29 0.80 5.99 -14.02
C ILE A 29 1.30 5.54 -15.39
N THR A 30 1.99 6.43 -16.10
CA THR A 30 2.52 6.11 -17.44
C THR A 30 3.74 5.19 -17.36
N SER A 31 4.10 4.56 -18.47
CA SER A 31 5.30 3.71 -18.53
C SER A 31 6.58 4.53 -18.31
N GLU A 32 6.62 5.74 -18.84
CA GLU A 32 7.75 6.66 -18.70
C GLU A 32 7.95 7.10 -17.23
N GLU A 33 6.84 7.39 -16.51
CA GLU A 33 6.90 7.71 -15.08
C GLU A 33 7.39 6.50 -14.26
N CYS A 34 6.94 5.29 -14.61
CA CYS A 34 7.41 4.07 -13.96
C CYS A 34 8.91 3.86 -14.19
N ASP A 35 9.38 4.04 -15.43
CA ASP A 35 10.81 3.86 -15.80
C ASP A 35 11.68 4.91 -15.11
N HIS A 36 11.22 6.16 -15.02
CA HIS A 36 11.89 7.22 -14.30
C HIS A 36 12.07 6.86 -12.80
N ILE A 37 10.99 6.42 -12.13
CA ILE A 37 11.05 6.02 -10.72
C ILE A 37 12.03 4.85 -10.50
N VAL A 38 12.04 3.85 -11.39
CA VAL A 38 12.97 2.72 -11.31
C VAL A 38 14.41 3.20 -11.48
N GLY A 39 14.67 4.12 -12.43
CA GLY A 39 15.99 4.71 -12.67
C GLY A 39 16.51 5.40 -11.41
N GLU A 40 15.77 6.36 -10.87
CA GLU A 40 16.13 7.12 -9.67
C GLU A 40 16.33 6.23 -8.43
N ALA A 41 15.48 5.21 -8.26
CA ALA A 41 15.58 4.31 -7.11
C ALA A 41 16.77 3.36 -7.20
N SER A 42 17.20 2.98 -8.39
CA SER A 42 18.24 1.97 -8.61
C SER A 42 19.58 2.34 -7.98
N GLU A 43 19.88 3.64 -7.88
CA GLU A 43 21.14 4.15 -7.33
C GLU A 43 21.18 4.17 -5.79
N SER A 44 20.03 4.05 -5.11
CA SER A 44 19.91 4.24 -3.66
C SER A 44 19.28 3.07 -2.90
N LEU A 45 19.15 1.90 -3.55
CA LEU A 45 18.58 0.71 -2.93
C LEU A 45 19.41 0.22 -1.74
N THR A 46 18.72 -0.07 -0.65
CA THR A 46 19.27 -0.73 0.55
C THR A 46 18.36 -1.86 1.00
N PRO A 47 18.87 -2.91 1.68
CA PRO A 47 18.03 -3.97 2.22
C PRO A 47 16.88 -3.41 3.07
N SER A 48 15.67 -3.90 2.82
CA SER A 48 14.48 -3.41 3.53
C SER A 48 14.49 -3.81 5.00
N THR A 49 14.10 -2.88 5.85
CA THR A 49 13.85 -3.14 7.27
C THR A 49 12.38 -3.45 7.54
N VAL A 50 12.09 -4.11 8.64
CA VAL A 50 10.74 -4.31 9.18
C VAL A 50 10.63 -3.55 10.49
N SER A 51 9.47 -2.97 10.77
CA SER A 51 9.13 -2.18 11.96
C SER A 51 9.78 -0.80 12.07
N VAL A 52 9.23 -0.02 13.00
CA VAL A 52 9.65 1.35 13.36
C VAL A 52 11.10 1.40 13.87
N ASN A 53 11.64 0.29 14.36
CA ASN A 53 12.99 0.21 14.92
C ASN A 53 14.07 -0.11 13.88
N GLY A 54 13.73 -0.20 12.58
CA GLY A 54 14.70 -0.42 11.51
C GLY A 54 15.39 -1.79 11.54
N VAL A 55 14.79 -2.79 12.19
CA VAL A 55 15.35 -4.15 12.25
C VAL A 55 15.14 -4.87 10.94
N MET A 56 16.19 -5.52 10.42
CA MET A 56 16.05 -6.46 9.28
C MET A 56 15.59 -7.82 9.80
N ASP A 57 14.52 -8.35 9.23
CA ASP A 57 14.08 -9.73 9.43
C ASP A 57 13.71 -10.36 8.07
N ILE A 58 14.65 -11.13 7.53
CA ILE A 58 14.50 -11.80 6.23
C ILE A 58 13.41 -12.88 6.24
N ASN A 59 12.95 -13.33 7.42
CA ASN A 59 11.83 -14.25 7.54
C ASN A 59 10.47 -13.54 7.46
N VAL A 60 10.45 -12.21 7.61
CA VAL A 60 9.25 -11.38 7.50
C VAL A 60 9.21 -10.66 6.16
N ARG A 61 10.37 -10.11 5.72
CA ARG A 61 10.47 -9.37 4.48
C ARG A 61 11.83 -9.59 3.80
N LYS A 62 11.80 -9.86 2.50
CA LYS A 62 12.99 -9.97 1.66
C LYS A 62 12.80 -9.10 0.43
N SER A 63 13.35 -7.89 0.46
CA SER A 63 13.31 -6.88 -0.59
C SER A 63 14.37 -5.82 -0.35
N ASP A 64 14.62 -4.97 -1.36
CA ASP A 64 15.40 -3.75 -1.22
C ASP A 64 14.47 -2.54 -1.29
N THR A 65 14.86 -1.44 -0.65
CA THR A 65 14.09 -0.20 -0.52
C THR A 65 14.92 1.01 -0.90
N ALA A 66 14.33 1.94 -1.65
CA ALA A 66 14.78 3.31 -1.81
C ALA A 66 13.68 4.29 -1.40
N TRP A 67 14.06 5.49 -0.93
CA TRP A 67 13.13 6.57 -0.58
C TRP A 67 13.41 7.77 -1.45
N LEU A 68 12.45 8.16 -2.28
CA LEU A 68 12.60 9.25 -3.23
C LEU A 68 11.90 10.52 -2.74
N SER A 69 12.54 11.67 -3.03
CA SER A 69 12.03 12.98 -2.63
C SER A 69 10.94 13.48 -3.58
N THR A 70 10.05 14.32 -3.08
CA THR A 70 9.07 15.08 -3.86
C THR A 70 9.68 16.30 -4.58
N ASP A 71 10.98 16.55 -4.44
CA ASP A 71 11.68 17.61 -5.19
C ASP A 71 11.77 17.27 -6.68
N ASP A 72 11.71 15.99 -7.04
CA ASP A 72 11.59 15.53 -8.42
C ASP A 72 10.14 15.75 -8.93
N PRO A 73 9.95 16.51 -10.02
CA PRO A 73 8.62 16.85 -10.53
C PRO A 73 7.84 15.64 -11.06
N VAL A 74 8.50 14.57 -11.52
CA VAL A 74 7.83 13.34 -11.97
C VAL A 74 7.31 12.59 -10.76
N ILE A 75 8.11 12.45 -9.70
CA ILE A 75 7.71 11.81 -8.45
C ILE A 75 6.55 12.57 -7.81
N LEU A 76 6.64 13.91 -7.76
CA LEU A 76 5.56 14.76 -7.27
C LEU A 76 4.26 14.52 -8.04
N SER A 77 4.31 14.52 -9.39
CA SER A 77 3.15 14.25 -10.24
C SER A 77 2.53 12.88 -9.97
N VAL A 78 3.34 11.85 -9.78
CA VAL A 78 2.86 10.48 -9.47
C VAL A 78 2.14 10.43 -8.12
N ILE A 79 2.69 11.10 -7.10
CA ILE A 79 2.04 11.20 -5.79
C ILE A 79 0.72 11.97 -5.90
N GLU A 80 0.67 13.09 -6.62
CA GLU A 80 -0.55 13.88 -6.85
C GLU A 80 -1.66 13.06 -7.53
N LYS A 81 -1.31 12.23 -8.54
CA LYS A 81 -2.25 11.31 -9.17
C LYS A 81 -2.86 10.31 -8.18
N CYS A 82 -2.06 9.78 -7.25
CA CYS A 82 -2.54 8.89 -6.20
C CYS A 82 -3.44 9.64 -5.20
N VAL A 83 -2.99 10.79 -4.72
CA VAL A 83 -3.73 11.64 -3.78
C VAL A 83 -5.09 12.07 -4.34
N SER A 84 -5.19 12.32 -5.66
CA SER A 84 -6.46 12.66 -6.33
C SER A 84 -7.55 11.59 -6.18
N LYS A 85 -7.21 10.40 -5.70
CA LYS A 85 -8.17 9.31 -5.40
C LYS A 85 -8.60 9.29 -3.94
N THR A 86 -8.16 10.27 -3.15
CA THR A 86 -8.43 10.42 -1.71
C THR A 86 -9.15 11.74 -1.43
N ASP A 87 -9.54 11.94 -0.19
CA ASP A 87 -10.05 13.21 0.36
C ASP A 87 -8.94 14.04 1.03
N ARG A 88 -7.66 13.71 0.76
CA ARG A 88 -6.48 14.35 1.34
C ARG A 88 -5.71 15.14 0.27
N ASN A 89 -4.62 15.77 0.67
CA ASN A 89 -3.73 16.52 -0.23
C ASN A 89 -2.27 16.07 -0.09
N ILE A 90 -1.39 16.61 -0.91
CA ILE A 90 0.03 16.23 -0.98
C ILE A 90 0.75 16.36 0.37
N LYS A 91 0.36 17.32 1.23
CA LYS A 91 0.96 17.52 2.56
C LYS A 91 0.71 16.35 3.53
N ASN A 92 -0.22 15.46 3.18
CA ASN A 92 -0.49 14.26 3.96
C ASN A 92 0.40 13.08 3.55
N CYS A 93 1.23 13.22 2.51
CA CYS A 93 1.99 12.10 1.95
C CYS A 93 3.37 11.97 2.60
N GLU A 94 3.78 10.73 2.80
CA GLU A 94 5.18 10.38 3.06
C GLU A 94 6.00 10.49 1.77
N LYS A 95 7.35 10.45 1.88
CA LYS A 95 8.23 10.25 0.73
C LYS A 95 7.85 8.98 -0.03
N LEU A 96 8.09 8.94 -1.33
CA LEU A 96 7.80 7.77 -2.14
C LEU A 96 8.72 6.62 -1.75
N GLN A 97 8.15 5.51 -1.28
CA GLN A 97 8.91 4.29 -1.01
C GLN A 97 8.93 3.41 -2.25
N VAL A 98 10.11 3.16 -2.81
CA VAL A 98 10.29 2.21 -3.91
C VAL A 98 10.84 0.89 -3.37
N LEU A 99 10.37 -0.21 -3.91
CA LEU A 99 10.68 -1.56 -3.47
C LEU A 99 11.05 -2.44 -4.66
N LYS A 100 12.17 -3.14 -4.53
CA LYS A 100 12.61 -4.17 -5.45
C LYS A 100 12.55 -5.55 -4.79
N TYR A 101 11.94 -6.50 -5.47
CA TYR A 101 11.91 -7.91 -5.10
C TYR A 101 12.55 -8.75 -6.21
N THR A 102 13.57 -9.51 -5.87
CA THR A 102 14.19 -10.53 -6.72
C THR A 102 13.58 -11.91 -6.47
N PRO A 103 13.91 -12.97 -7.23
CA PRO A 103 13.40 -14.30 -6.97
C PRO A 103 13.60 -14.76 -5.52
N GLY A 104 12.52 -15.27 -4.92
CA GLY A 104 12.42 -15.59 -3.49
C GLY A 104 12.13 -14.37 -2.60
N GLY A 105 12.01 -13.15 -3.17
CA GLY A 105 11.61 -11.95 -2.43
C GLY A 105 10.12 -11.92 -2.13
N PHE A 106 9.77 -11.51 -0.92
CA PHE A 106 8.38 -11.50 -0.41
C PHE A 106 8.21 -10.50 0.73
N TYR A 107 6.97 -10.27 1.14
CA TYR A 107 6.62 -9.60 2.39
C TYR A 107 5.41 -10.30 3.03
N LYS A 108 5.56 -10.82 4.24
CA LYS A 108 4.47 -11.48 4.98
C LYS A 108 3.29 -10.54 5.19
N PRO A 109 2.07 -11.07 5.42
CA PRO A 109 0.91 -10.24 5.73
C PRO A 109 1.16 -9.31 6.92
N HIS A 110 0.89 -8.02 6.71
CA HIS A 110 1.12 -6.94 7.66
C HIS A 110 0.05 -5.84 7.51
N GLN A 111 0.02 -4.93 8.46
CA GLN A 111 -0.75 -3.70 8.41
C GLN A 111 0.19 -2.54 8.07
N ASP A 112 -0.30 -1.57 7.28
CA ASP A 112 0.44 -0.32 7.04
C ASP A 112 0.29 0.68 8.19
N CYS A 113 -0.73 0.49 9.02
CA CYS A 113 -0.91 1.30 10.23
C CYS A 113 0.22 1.08 11.21
N LEU A 114 0.65 2.16 11.86
CA LEU A 114 1.73 2.14 12.84
C LEU A 114 1.14 2.11 14.26
N GLU A 115 1.57 1.15 15.08
CA GLU A 115 1.13 1.07 16.47
C GLU A 115 1.51 2.36 17.21
N ASN A 116 0.55 2.90 17.98
CA ASN A 116 0.71 4.11 18.78
C ASN A 116 0.98 5.42 18.02
N ASP A 117 0.91 5.43 16.70
CA ASP A 117 0.98 6.67 15.92
C ASP A 117 -0.42 7.31 15.83
N LYS A 118 -0.55 8.55 16.28
CA LYS A 118 -1.79 9.34 16.19
C LYS A 118 -2.08 9.81 14.78
N ASN A 119 -1.04 9.90 13.94
CA ASN A 119 -1.15 10.28 12.54
C ASN A 119 -1.05 9.03 11.65
N GLN A 120 -2.08 8.18 11.68
CA GLN A 120 -2.09 6.92 10.95
C GLN A 120 -2.00 7.10 9.43
N ARG A 121 -1.39 6.14 8.75
CA ARG A 121 -1.56 5.96 7.31
C ARG A 121 -3.02 5.60 7.05
N MET A 122 -3.75 6.44 6.35
CA MET A 122 -5.19 6.28 6.09
C MET A 122 -5.45 5.57 4.76
N TYR A 123 -4.60 5.85 3.78
CA TYR A 123 -4.66 5.24 2.46
C TYR A 123 -3.30 4.76 2.01
N THR A 124 -3.28 3.65 1.29
CA THR A 124 -2.10 3.14 0.58
C THR A 124 -2.41 3.01 -0.89
N CYS A 125 -1.51 3.53 -1.72
CA CYS A 125 -1.44 3.23 -3.15
C CYS A 125 -0.19 2.40 -3.41
N ILE A 126 -0.35 1.17 -3.90
CA ILE A 126 0.75 0.35 -4.42
C ILE A 126 0.75 0.49 -5.93
N ILE A 127 1.81 1.03 -6.49
CA ILE A 127 2.00 1.24 -7.93
C ILE A 127 2.87 0.11 -8.47
N ALA A 128 2.44 -0.58 -9.51
CA ALA A 128 3.26 -1.53 -10.23
C ALA A 128 4.20 -0.80 -11.20
N LEU A 129 5.49 -0.84 -10.96
CA LEU A 129 6.50 -0.23 -11.82
C LEU A 129 6.99 -1.17 -12.93
N THR A 130 6.90 -2.48 -12.72
CA THR A 130 7.19 -3.54 -13.72
C THR A 130 6.07 -4.58 -13.73
N ASP A 131 6.02 -5.40 -14.78
CA ASP A 131 5.09 -6.54 -14.90
C ASP A 131 5.71 -7.78 -15.57
N ASP A 132 6.99 -7.74 -15.89
CA ASP A 132 7.80 -8.80 -16.53
C ASP A 132 8.37 -9.82 -15.52
N TYR A 133 7.61 -10.14 -14.47
CA TYR A 133 7.98 -11.10 -13.41
C TYR A 133 6.89 -12.15 -13.21
N GLU A 134 7.26 -13.30 -12.62
CA GLU A 134 6.33 -14.37 -12.21
C GLU A 134 6.16 -14.40 -10.69
N GLY A 135 5.00 -14.87 -10.20
CA GLY A 135 4.65 -14.81 -8.79
C GLY A 135 4.38 -13.39 -8.30
N GLY A 136 4.73 -13.08 -7.07
CA GLY A 136 4.79 -11.73 -6.51
C GLY A 136 3.46 -10.97 -6.44
N ALA A 137 2.31 -11.64 -6.42
CA ALA A 137 1.03 -10.95 -6.30
C ALA A 137 0.86 -10.30 -4.91
N THR A 138 0.10 -9.22 -4.84
CA THR A 138 -0.35 -8.63 -3.58
C THR A 138 -1.60 -9.35 -3.11
N VAL A 139 -1.60 -9.86 -1.88
CA VAL A 139 -2.70 -10.65 -1.29
C VAL A 139 -3.32 -9.95 -0.11
N PHE A 140 -4.63 -10.10 0.04
CA PHE A 140 -5.43 -9.68 1.20
C PHE A 140 -6.09 -10.95 1.78
N PRO A 141 -5.43 -11.65 2.73
CA PRO A 141 -5.90 -12.95 3.20
C PRO A 141 -7.30 -12.87 3.83
N ASN A 142 -7.60 -11.83 4.58
CA ASN A 142 -8.90 -11.66 5.25
C ASN A 142 -10.03 -11.23 4.29
N LEU A 143 -9.73 -10.96 3.03
CA LEU A 143 -10.71 -10.69 1.96
C LEU A 143 -10.76 -11.84 0.95
N ASN A 144 -9.85 -12.80 1.05
CA ASN A 144 -9.64 -13.84 0.03
C ASN A 144 -9.41 -13.23 -1.36
N LYS A 145 -8.60 -12.16 -1.44
CA LYS A 145 -8.30 -11.42 -2.67
C LYS A 145 -6.82 -11.43 -3.00
N LYS A 146 -6.54 -11.47 -4.30
CA LYS A 146 -5.20 -11.49 -4.86
C LYS A 146 -5.14 -10.59 -6.09
N TYR A 147 -4.12 -9.74 -6.15
CA TYR A 147 -3.92 -8.77 -7.22
C TYR A 147 -2.56 -8.98 -7.88
N LYS A 148 -2.58 -9.31 -9.17
CA LYS A 148 -1.43 -9.24 -10.07
C LYS A 148 -1.65 -8.01 -10.97
N MET A 149 -0.81 -7.01 -10.81
CA MET A 149 -0.96 -5.73 -11.51
C MET A 149 -0.02 -5.68 -12.72
N SER A 150 -0.42 -4.93 -13.75
CA SER A 150 0.44 -4.55 -14.87
C SER A 150 1.14 -3.23 -14.59
N LYS A 151 2.29 -2.99 -15.24
CA LYS A 151 3.05 -1.73 -15.15
C LYS A 151 2.13 -0.52 -15.30
N GLY A 152 2.19 0.44 -14.39
CA GLY A 152 1.36 1.64 -14.34
C GLY A 152 0.01 1.49 -13.65
N ASP A 153 -0.41 0.27 -13.27
CA ASP A 153 -1.61 0.05 -12.45
C ASP A 153 -1.35 0.48 -11.01
N VAL A 154 -2.38 1.00 -10.36
CA VAL A 154 -2.34 1.41 -8.94
C VAL A 154 -3.40 0.64 -8.15
N LEU A 155 -2.96 -0.14 -7.18
CA LEU A 155 -3.81 -0.77 -6.18
C LEU A 155 -4.00 0.19 -5.01
N PHE A 156 -5.19 0.70 -4.86
CA PHE A 156 -5.60 1.63 -3.82
C PHE A 156 -6.42 0.90 -2.74
N PHE A 157 -6.14 1.13 -1.47
CA PHE A 157 -6.94 0.63 -0.38
C PHE A 157 -6.88 1.51 0.87
N ASN A 158 -7.95 1.44 1.65
CA ASN A 158 -8.03 2.04 2.97
C ASN A 158 -7.31 1.14 3.98
N THR A 159 -6.54 1.71 4.87
CA THR A 159 -5.91 0.98 5.99
C THR A 159 -6.81 0.96 7.22
N LEU A 160 -7.74 1.93 7.28
CA LEU A 160 -8.74 2.09 8.34
C LEU A 160 -10.14 1.81 7.80
N ASN A 161 -11.08 1.50 8.69
CA ASN A 161 -12.51 1.51 8.37
C ASN A 161 -13.06 2.95 8.40
N ASP A 162 -14.33 3.14 8.06
CA ASP A 162 -14.99 4.46 7.99
C ASP A 162 -15.13 5.16 9.35
N TRP A 163 -14.90 4.44 10.46
CA TRP A 163 -14.82 5.02 11.81
C TRP A 163 -13.39 5.40 12.21
N GLY A 164 -12.41 5.23 11.31
CA GLY A 164 -11.01 5.54 11.57
C GLY A 164 -10.25 4.50 12.41
N TYR A 165 -10.79 3.30 12.57
CA TYR A 165 -10.11 2.21 13.29
C TYR A 165 -9.36 1.29 12.35
N ILE A 166 -8.21 0.79 12.81
CA ILE A 166 -7.46 -0.28 12.15
C ILE A 166 -8.36 -1.49 11.95
N THR A 167 -8.37 -2.04 10.74
CA THR A 167 -9.22 -3.17 10.40
C THR A 167 -8.41 -4.37 9.91
N PRO A 168 -8.70 -5.60 10.41
CA PRO A 168 -8.06 -6.81 9.90
C PRO A 168 -8.26 -7.02 8.39
N ARG A 169 -9.28 -6.39 7.78
CA ARG A 169 -9.56 -6.49 6.34
C ARG A 169 -8.51 -5.78 5.48
N ALA A 170 -7.74 -4.85 6.06
CA ALA A 170 -6.61 -4.18 5.39
C ALA A 170 -5.30 -4.96 5.50
N LEU A 171 -5.27 -6.10 6.22
CA LEU A 171 -4.10 -6.98 6.28
C LEU A 171 -3.74 -7.45 4.87
N HIS A 172 -2.50 -7.19 4.45
CA HIS A 172 -2.03 -7.53 3.11
C HIS A 172 -0.56 -7.94 3.11
N GLY A 173 -0.12 -8.62 2.04
CA GLY A 173 1.26 -9.06 1.88
C GLY A 173 1.63 -9.23 0.41
N GLY A 174 2.91 -9.46 0.15
CA GLY A 174 3.46 -9.79 -1.17
C GLY A 174 3.87 -11.25 -1.22
N GLU A 175 3.26 -12.03 -2.10
CA GLU A 175 3.71 -13.41 -2.37
C GLU A 175 5.15 -13.43 -2.91
N PRO A 176 5.85 -14.57 -2.78
CA PRO A 176 7.18 -14.71 -3.36
C PRO A 176 7.20 -14.46 -4.87
N VAL A 177 8.18 -13.68 -5.32
CA VAL A 177 8.56 -13.59 -6.73
C VAL A 177 9.27 -14.89 -7.10
N THR A 178 8.87 -15.53 -8.19
CA THR A 178 9.47 -16.80 -8.63
C THR A 178 10.46 -16.61 -9.78
N LYS A 179 10.28 -15.56 -10.60
CA LYS A 179 11.18 -15.24 -11.72
C LYS A 179 11.10 -13.75 -12.06
N GLY A 180 12.17 -13.18 -12.60
CA GLY A 180 12.26 -11.77 -12.94
C GLY A 180 12.42 -10.87 -11.71
N GLU A 181 12.23 -9.57 -11.90
CA GLU A 181 12.34 -8.56 -10.84
C GLU A 181 11.01 -7.80 -10.72
N LYS A 182 10.41 -7.82 -9.54
CA LYS A 182 9.23 -7.03 -9.25
C LYS A 182 9.63 -5.71 -8.64
N TRP A 183 9.27 -4.61 -9.30
CA TRP A 183 9.39 -3.27 -8.77
C TRP A 183 8.01 -2.68 -8.51
N ILE A 184 7.82 -2.12 -7.33
CA ILE A 184 6.63 -1.37 -6.94
C ILE A 184 7.05 -0.11 -6.20
N CYS A 185 6.13 0.85 -6.07
CA CYS A 185 6.29 1.89 -5.07
C CYS A 185 5.00 2.10 -4.27
N ASN A 186 5.17 2.55 -3.03
CA ASN A 186 4.09 2.87 -2.11
C ASN A 186 3.98 4.38 -1.95
N VAL A 187 2.75 4.91 -2.13
CA VAL A 187 2.35 6.23 -1.66
C VAL A 187 1.48 6.03 -0.43
N TRP A 188 1.97 6.44 0.73
CA TRP A 188 1.20 6.46 1.96
C TRP A 188 0.64 7.84 2.23
N VAL A 189 -0.66 7.89 2.45
CA VAL A 189 -1.39 9.13 2.74
C VAL A 189 -1.85 9.09 4.19
N ARG A 190 -1.35 10.02 4.99
CA ARG A 190 -1.62 10.15 6.42
C ARG A 190 -2.96 10.85 6.69
N THR A 191 -3.50 10.63 7.88
CA THR A 191 -4.72 11.30 8.37
C THR A 191 -4.53 12.83 8.43
N PHE A 192 -3.40 13.28 8.94
CA PHE A 192 -3.02 14.68 9.08
C PHE A 192 -1.78 15.01 8.24
N PRO A 193 -1.44 16.28 8.02
CA PRO A 193 -0.19 16.66 7.37
C PRO A 193 1.04 16.02 8.01
N TYR A 194 1.97 15.61 7.15
CA TYR A 194 3.15 14.81 7.52
C TYR A 194 4.45 15.56 7.23
#